data_54d4f28c635ef65d1208ef2cd4124b8e
#
_entry.id   54d4f28c635ef65d1208ef2cd4124b8e
#
_cell.length_a   1.000
_cell.length_b   1.000
_cell.length_c   1.000
_cell.angle_alpha   90.00
_cell.angle_beta   90.00
_cell.angle_gamma   90.00
#
_symmetry.space_group_name_H-M   'P 1'
#
loop_
_entity.id
_entity.type
_entity.pdbx_description
1 polymer ?
#
loop_
_entity_poly.entity_id
_entity_poly.type
_entity_poly.pdbx_seq_one_letter_code
_entity_poly.pdbx_strand_id
1 'polypeptide(L)'
;MASLGQIIFYIMITLIAVFSALIILILSLTLSGSLSLVQSLNRLPVANLGKDYMLSCFLPPDSEQSTLQEVSVTWRKESLEGVVYRYEDGAESTSEQDSEYSGRVEIFRDVVPKGNASLLLRKVRRSDAGKYTCSLSHSGGSGKVNIILRTAAFTAPTFTLSNGVLTAEASRWFPRPNVTWLDADDNVLQGSTDLQQSSAGIFRVVSTLQSVNVSDIYTCSIKTELVVSHSDATVTTDSDVTMETYFTFNAASPLIAPYLRIMCVFYVYLL
;
A
#
# COMPACT_ATOMS: atom_id res chain seq x y z
N MET A 1 -51.24 -25.72 -36.06
CA MET A 1 -51.08 -25.41 -34.65
C MET A 1 -49.74 -26.01 -34.20
N ALA A 2 -48.85 -25.22 -33.61
CA ALA A 2 -47.58 -25.74 -33.10
C ALA A 2 -47.85 -26.72 -31.95
N SER A 3 -47.16 -27.86 -31.91
CA SER A 3 -47.28 -28.80 -30.82
C SER A 3 -46.75 -28.19 -29.52
N LEU A 4 -47.27 -28.60 -28.36
CA LEU A 4 -46.80 -28.11 -27.04
C LEU A 4 -45.27 -28.25 -26.90
N GLY A 5 -44.67 -29.31 -27.43
CA GLY A 5 -43.23 -29.52 -27.43
C GLY A 5 -42.46 -28.48 -28.25
N GLN A 6 -43.01 -28.05 -29.41
CA GLN A 6 -42.41 -26.99 -30.21
C GLN A 6 -42.45 -25.64 -29.48
N ILE A 7 -43.52 -25.33 -28.78
CA ILE A 7 -43.67 -24.10 -28.01
C ILE A 7 -42.64 -24.10 -26.86
N ILE A 8 -42.51 -25.17 -26.09
CA ILE A 8 -41.53 -25.31 -25.01
C ILE A 8 -40.10 -25.18 -25.56
N PHE A 9 -39.79 -25.81 -26.70
CA PHE A 9 -38.48 -25.72 -27.33
C PHE A 9 -38.10 -24.28 -27.71
N TYR A 10 -39.02 -23.52 -28.33
CA TYR A 10 -38.77 -22.10 -28.66
C TYR A 10 -38.63 -21.23 -27.43
N ILE A 11 -39.40 -21.47 -26.36
CA ILE A 11 -39.26 -20.76 -25.09
C ILE A 11 -37.88 -21.02 -24.49
N MET A 12 -37.42 -22.26 -24.49
CA MET A 12 -36.08 -22.60 -23.96
C MET A 12 -34.96 -21.93 -24.76
N ILE A 13 -35.01 -21.93 -26.09
CA ILE A 13 -34.02 -21.25 -26.94
C ILE A 13 -34.02 -19.74 -26.68
N THR A 14 -35.19 -19.10 -26.59
CA THR A 14 -35.26 -17.67 -26.32
C THR A 14 -34.73 -17.31 -24.95
N LEU A 15 -34.99 -18.12 -23.92
CA LEU A 15 -34.40 -17.93 -22.59
C LEU A 15 -32.87 -18.05 -22.61
N ILE A 16 -32.32 -19.07 -23.26
CA ILE A 16 -30.89 -19.25 -23.41
C ILE A 16 -30.25 -18.04 -24.13
N ALA A 17 -30.86 -17.56 -25.21
CA ALA A 17 -30.36 -16.39 -25.95
C ALA A 17 -30.41 -15.11 -25.12
N VAL A 18 -31.46 -14.88 -24.33
CA VAL A 18 -31.59 -13.74 -23.43
C VAL A 18 -30.54 -13.82 -22.31
N PHE A 19 -30.35 -14.98 -21.68
CA PHE A 19 -29.36 -15.18 -20.65
C PHE A 19 -27.92 -14.99 -21.19
N SER A 20 -27.60 -15.51 -22.37
CA SER A 20 -26.28 -15.31 -22.97
C SER A 20 -26.04 -13.84 -23.34
N ALA A 21 -27.03 -13.13 -23.85
CA ALA A 21 -26.92 -11.70 -24.12
C ALA A 21 -26.71 -10.87 -22.84
N LEU A 22 -27.41 -11.22 -21.74
CA LEU A 22 -27.20 -10.59 -20.42
C LEU A 22 -25.81 -10.85 -19.87
N ILE A 23 -25.31 -12.07 -19.98
CA ILE A 23 -23.94 -12.40 -19.54
C ILE A 23 -22.90 -11.60 -20.35
N ILE A 24 -23.06 -11.53 -21.67
CA ILE A 24 -22.17 -10.75 -22.54
C ILE A 24 -22.22 -9.26 -22.17
N LEU A 25 -23.42 -8.71 -21.91
CA LEU A 25 -23.59 -7.34 -21.49
C LEU A 25 -22.90 -7.07 -20.13
N ILE A 26 -23.09 -7.95 -19.14
CA ILE A 26 -22.43 -7.84 -17.84
C ILE A 26 -20.91 -7.93 -17.99
N LEU A 27 -20.41 -8.89 -18.77
CA LEU A 27 -18.98 -9.02 -19.05
C LEU A 27 -18.43 -7.79 -19.78
N SER A 28 -19.15 -7.26 -20.77
CA SER A 28 -18.72 -6.05 -21.47
C SER A 28 -18.69 -4.83 -20.55
N LEU A 29 -19.66 -4.67 -19.65
CA LEU A 29 -19.70 -3.59 -18.66
C LEU A 29 -18.59 -3.74 -17.59
N THR A 30 -18.28 -4.96 -17.17
CA THR A 30 -17.19 -5.21 -16.21
C THR A 30 -15.82 -5.07 -16.84
N LEU A 31 -15.64 -5.46 -18.10
CA LEU A 31 -14.39 -5.30 -18.86
C LEU A 31 -14.23 -3.89 -19.43
N SER A 32 -15.30 -3.10 -19.58
CA SER A 32 -15.27 -1.68 -19.97
C SER A 32 -14.90 -0.76 -18.81
N GLY A 33 -14.52 -1.31 -17.64
CA GLY A 33 -13.82 -0.55 -16.61
C GLY A 33 -12.65 0.16 -17.29
N SER A 34 -12.75 1.49 -17.48
CA SER A 34 -11.80 2.35 -18.17
C SER A 34 -10.39 1.91 -17.76
N LEU A 35 -9.62 1.36 -18.71
CA LEU A 35 -8.18 1.21 -18.59
C LEU A 35 -7.66 2.63 -18.31
N SER A 36 -7.52 2.95 -17.02
CA SER A 36 -6.92 4.22 -16.65
C SER A 36 -5.50 4.18 -17.19
N LEU A 37 -5.22 5.01 -18.20
CA LEU A 37 -3.88 5.16 -18.76
C LEU A 37 -2.85 5.49 -17.68
N VAL A 38 -3.30 6.11 -16.56
CA VAL A 38 -2.45 6.52 -15.45
C VAL A 38 -2.32 5.39 -14.42
N GLN A 39 -1.08 5.08 -14.06
CA GLN A 39 -0.73 3.98 -13.17
C GLN A 39 0.01 4.46 -11.91
N SER A 40 0.07 3.59 -10.92
CA SER A 40 0.88 3.74 -9.71
C SER A 40 1.60 2.43 -9.41
N LEU A 41 2.85 2.50 -8.96
CA LEU A 41 3.64 1.34 -8.52
C LEU A 41 3.02 0.66 -7.31
N ASN A 42 2.44 1.44 -6.40
CA ASN A 42 1.77 0.92 -5.21
C ASN A 42 0.52 1.75 -4.91
N ARG A 43 -0.65 1.10 -4.89
CA ARG A 43 -1.92 1.75 -4.59
C ARG A 43 -2.27 1.75 -3.09
N LEU A 44 -1.53 0.99 -2.29
CA LEU A 44 -1.73 0.85 -0.84
C LEU A 44 -0.41 1.06 -0.08
N PRO A 45 0.32 2.15 -0.31
CA PRO A 45 1.61 2.37 0.32
C PRO A 45 1.49 2.59 1.83
N VAL A 46 2.59 2.26 2.53
CA VAL A 46 2.79 2.62 3.94
C VAL A 46 3.98 3.57 4.02
N ALA A 47 3.74 4.81 4.41
CA ALA A 47 4.79 5.80 4.58
C ALA A 47 5.25 5.90 6.03
N ASN A 48 6.57 6.04 6.24
CA ASN A 48 7.15 6.18 7.57
C ASN A 48 7.02 7.63 8.06
N LEU A 49 6.40 7.81 9.22
CA LEU A 49 6.17 9.12 9.84
C LEU A 49 7.47 9.91 10.01
N GLY A 50 7.43 11.18 9.59
CA GLY A 50 8.57 12.10 9.64
C GLY A 50 9.60 11.91 8.52
N LYS A 51 9.45 10.90 7.65
CA LYS A 51 10.25 10.71 6.44
C LYS A 51 9.52 11.26 5.22
N ASP A 52 10.26 11.49 4.15
CA ASP A 52 9.70 11.86 2.85
C ASP A 52 9.19 10.59 2.16
N TYR A 53 8.11 10.73 1.38
CA TYR A 53 7.52 9.61 0.65
C TYR A 53 7.08 10.03 -0.76
N MET A 54 7.33 9.16 -1.75
CA MET A 54 6.93 9.36 -3.14
C MET A 54 5.62 8.63 -3.44
N LEU A 55 4.56 9.37 -3.73
CA LEU A 55 3.32 8.82 -4.29
C LEU A 55 3.47 8.70 -5.80
N SER A 56 3.56 7.48 -6.32
CA SER A 56 3.82 7.25 -7.72
C SER A 56 2.57 7.45 -8.60
N CYS A 57 2.72 8.23 -9.67
CA CYS A 57 1.68 8.48 -10.65
C CYS A 57 2.33 8.69 -12.01
N PHE A 58 2.07 7.80 -12.97
CA PHE A 58 2.72 7.88 -14.27
C PHE A 58 1.89 7.24 -15.37
N LEU A 59 2.17 7.62 -16.60
CA LEU A 59 1.73 6.89 -17.79
C LEU A 59 2.72 5.74 -18.05
N PRO A 60 2.22 4.54 -18.42
CA PRO A 60 3.13 3.48 -18.87
C PRO A 60 3.98 3.99 -20.04
N PRO A 61 5.25 3.58 -20.12
CA PRO A 61 6.12 3.98 -21.22
C PRO A 61 5.53 3.44 -22.53
N ASP A 62 5.16 4.35 -23.41
CA ASP A 62 4.80 4.01 -24.78
C ASP A 62 6.06 3.83 -25.61
N SER A 63 6.01 2.95 -26.62
CA SER A 63 7.15 2.65 -27.49
C SER A 63 7.63 3.83 -28.35
N GLU A 64 6.81 4.87 -28.48
CA GLU A 64 7.16 6.15 -29.08
C GLU A 64 7.31 7.20 -27.96
N GLN A 65 8.55 7.52 -27.61
CA GLN A 65 8.92 8.55 -26.63
C GLN A 65 8.62 9.96 -27.16
N SER A 66 7.35 10.25 -27.45
CA SER A 66 6.94 11.62 -27.75
C SER A 66 6.79 12.40 -26.45
N THR A 67 7.41 13.56 -26.37
CA THR A 67 7.18 14.49 -25.25
C THR A 67 5.72 14.91 -25.27
N LEU A 68 5.04 14.70 -24.14
CA LEU A 68 3.63 15.08 -24.00
C LEU A 68 3.46 16.59 -24.09
N GLN A 69 2.40 17.01 -24.77
CA GLN A 69 2.04 18.42 -24.90
C GLN A 69 0.85 18.75 -23.98
N GLU A 70 0.78 20.00 -23.53
CA GLU A 70 -0.34 20.52 -22.72
C GLU A 70 -0.62 19.67 -21.48
N VAL A 71 0.45 19.30 -20.74
CA VAL A 71 0.32 18.43 -19.58
C VAL A 71 -0.21 19.20 -18.40
N SER A 72 -1.30 18.70 -17.79
CA SER A 72 -1.77 19.15 -16.50
C SER A 72 -1.83 17.99 -15.50
N VAL A 73 -1.49 18.27 -14.24
CA VAL A 73 -1.47 17.32 -13.15
C VAL A 73 -2.24 17.91 -11.97
N THR A 74 -3.15 17.12 -11.41
CA THR A 74 -3.87 17.52 -10.18
C THR A 74 -3.84 16.35 -9.18
N TRP A 75 -3.32 16.65 -8.00
CA TRP A 75 -3.39 15.77 -6.84
C TRP A 75 -4.45 16.27 -5.87
N ARG A 76 -5.39 15.39 -5.52
CA ARG A 76 -6.43 15.67 -4.52
C ARG A 76 -6.40 14.60 -3.43
N LYS A 77 -6.79 14.99 -2.21
CA LYS A 77 -7.09 14.07 -1.12
C LYS A 77 -8.58 14.13 -0.82
N GLU A 78 -9.22 12.98 -0.65
CA GLU A 78 -10.70 12.88 -0.54
C GLU A 78 -11.29 13.70 0.63
N SER A 79 -10.52 13.87 1.71
CA SER A 79 -10.96 14.61 2.93
C SER A 79 -10.75 16.13 2.86
N LEU A 80 -10.27 16.68 1.73
CA LEU A 80 -9.96 18.11 1.59
C LEU A 80 -10.86 18.76 0.55
N GLU A 81 -11.24 20.02 0.79
CA GLU A 81 -11.95 20.84 -0.20
C GLU A 81 -10.99 21.37 -1.26
N GLY A 82 -9.74 21.71 -0.89
CA GLY A 82 -8.70 22.19 -1.77
C GLY A 82 -7.96 21.08 -2.52
N VAL A 83 -6.89 21.46 -3.22
CA VAL A 83 -5.98 20.51 -3.88
C VAL A 83 -4.73 20.30 -3.04
N VAL A 84 -4.15 19.10 -3.13
CA VAL A 84 -2.83 18.81 -2.55
C VAL A 84 -1.74 19.49 -3.39
N TYR A 85 -1.84 19.36 -4.73
CA TYR A 85 -0.91 19.95 -5.68
C TYR A 85 -1.56 20.10 -7.06
N ARG A 86 -1.23 21.19 -7.77
CA ARG A 86 -1.66 21.43 -9.15
C ARG A 86 -0.49 21.93 -9.99
N TYR A 87 -0.38 21.38 -11.20
CA TYR A 87 0.56 21.80 -12.22
C TYR A 87 -0.19 21.97 -13.54
N GLU A 88 -0.13 23.17 -14.11
CA GLU A 88 -0.80 23.55 -15.36
C GLU A 88 0.09 24.53 -16.09
N ASP A 89 0.05 24.51 -17.42
CA ASP A 89 0.79 25.45 -18.29
C ASP A 89 2.29 25.56 -17.99
N GLY A 90 2.90 24.44 -17.63
CA GLY A 90 4.34 24.37 -17.33
C GLY A 90 4.73 24.87 -15.93
N ALA A 91 3.78 25.26 -15.09
CA ALA A 91 4.02 25.84 -13.77
C ALA A 91 3.16 25.24 -12.66
N GLU A 92 3.60 25.42 -11.44
CA GLU A 92 2.83 25.11 -10.24
C GLU A 92 1.76 26.19 -10.01
N SER A 93 0.53 25.76 -9.70
CA SER A 93 -0.56 26.64 -9.29
C SER A 93 -0.85 26.42 -7.81
N THR A 94 -0.69 27.46 -7.00
CA THR A 94 -0.88 27.41 -5.54
C THR A 94 -2.21 28.03 -5.08
N SER A 95 -3.01 28.59 -5.99
CA SER A 95 -4.23 29.35 -5.66
C SER A 95 -5.30 28.54 -4.90
N GLU A 96 -5.37 27.24 -5.16
CA GLU A 96 -6.33 26.32 -4.52
C GLU A 96 -5.63 25.29 -3.59
N GLN A 97 -4.31 25.46 -3.38
CA GLN A 97 -3.55 24.50 -2.56
C GLN A 97 -3.97 24.62 -1.09
N ASP A 98 -4.26 23.45 -0.49
CA ASP A 98 -4.52 23.38 0.94
C ASP A 98 -3.26 23.74 1.74
N SER A 99 -3.44 24.56 2.77
CA SER A 99 -2.36 25.11 3.60
C SER A 99 -1.53 24.04 4.31
N GLU A 100 -2.11 22.86 4.61
CA GLU A 100 -1.39 21.74 5.21
C GLU A 100 -0.30 21.16 4.29
N TYR A 101 -0.42 21.36 2.97
CA TYR A 101 0.51 20.84 1.97
C TYR A 101 1.48 21.89 1.43
N SER A 102 1.26 23.16 1.74
CA SER A 102 2.13 24.26 1.29
C SER A 102 3.58 24.04 1.76
N GLY A 103 4.52 24.06 0.81
CA GLY A 103 5.94 23.82 1.04
C GLY A 103 6.32 22.37 1.40
N ARG A 104 5.35 21.45 1.38
CA ARG A 104 5.59 20.02 1.73
C ARG A 104 5.45 19.07 0.54
N VAL A 105 4.97 19.53 -0.58
CA VAL A 105 4.73 18.71 -1.76
C VAL A 105 5.39 19.29 -2.98
N GLU A 106 5.90 18.44 -3.84
CA GLU A 106 6.47 18.84 -5.14
C GLU A 106 6.37 17.69 -6.15
N ILE A 107 6.40 18.03 -7.44
CA ILE A 107 6.63 17.08 -8.55
C ILE A 107 7.91 17.48 -9.29
N PHE A 108 8.52 16.52 -10.00
CA PHE A 108 9.73 16.77 -10.78
C PHE A 108 9.35 17.25 -12.17
N ARG A 109 9.43 18.55 -12.41
CA ARG A 109 8.92 19.21 -13.63
C ARG A 109 9.57 18.71 -14.94
N ASP A 110 10.82 18.30 -14.89
CA ASP A 110 11.60 17.76 -16.01
C ASP A 110 11.12 16.39 -16.50
N VAL A 111 10.40 15.64 -15.66
CA VAL A 111 9.85 14.32 -16.02
C VAL A 111 8.34 14.33 -16.26
N VAL A 112 7.64 15.44 -15.96
CA VAL A 112 6.20 15.59 -16.25
C VAL A 112 5.91 15.44 -17.76
N PRO A 113 6.66 16.08 -18.67
CA PRO A 113 6.44 15.89 -20.10
C PRO A 113 6.73 14.46 -20.59
N LYS A 114 7.36 13.63 -19.77
CA LYS A 114 7.58 12.20 -20.02
C LYS A 114 6.51 11.31 -19.40
N GLY A 115 5.43 11.92 -18.87
CA GLY A 115 4.31 11.20 -18.28
C GLY A 115 4.49 10.82 -16.81
N ASN A 116 5.50 11.33 -16.10
CA ASN A 116 5.69 11.07 -14.68
C ASN A 116 5.22 12.27 -13.83
N ALA A 117 4.11 12.09 -13.14
CA ALA A 117 3.47 13.06 -12.26
C ALA A 117 3.55 12.67 -10.77
N SER A 118 4.55 11.85 -10.40
CA SER A 118 4.72 11.39 -9.04
C SER A 118 4.95 12.55 -8.07
N LEU A 119 4.29 12.49 -6.90
CA LEU A 119 4.30 13.54 -5.89
C LEU A 119 5.23 13.15 -4.74
N LEU A 120 6.23 13.97 -4.48
CA LEU A 120 7.03 13.88 -3.25
C LEU A 120 6.28 14.57 -2.12
N LEU A 121 5.96 13.83 -1.06
CA LEU A 121 5.38 14.32 0.18
C LEU A 121 6.45 14.33 1.26
N ARG A 122 6.80 15.53 1.74
CA ARG A 122 7.86 15.73 2.74
C ARG A 122 7.34 15.58 4.16
N LYS A 123 8.16 14.98 5.03
CA LYS A 123 7.93 14.87 6.48
C LYS A 123 6.51 14.35 6.77
N VAL A 124 6.21 13.16 6.27
CA VAL A 124 4.88 12.52 6.41
C VAL A 124 4.35 12.62 7.83
N ARG A 125 3.09 13.02 7.96
CA ARG A 125 2.33 13.15 9.21
C ARG A 125 1.22 12.10 9.27
N ARG A 126 0.65 11.86 10.44
CA ARG A 126 -0.54 10.98 10.58
C ARG A 126 -1.75 11.51 9.81
N SER A 127 -1.94 12.84 9.80
CA SER A 127 -3.00 13.50 9.04
C SER A 127 -2.88 13.29 7.52
N ASP A 128 -1.70 12.92 7.00
CA ASP A 128 -1.53 12.64 5.59
C ASP A 128 -2.15 11.31 5.15
N ALA A 129 -2.47 10.39 6.07
CA ALA A 129 -3.17 9.16 5.73
C ALA A 129 -4.52 9.45 5.06
N GLY A 130 -4.89 8.64 4.06
CA GLY A 130 -6.15 8.77 3.34
C GLY A 130 -6.05 8.47 1.86
N LYS A 131 -7.15 8.66 1.15
CA LYS A 131 -7.25 8.41 -0.29
C LYS A 131 -6.84 9.63 -1.09
N TYR A 132 -5.82 9.44 -1.91
CA TYR A 132 -5.33 10.41 -2.88
C TYR A 132 -5.76 10.01 -4.28
N THR A 133 -6.08 11.01 -5.10
CA THR A 133 -6.33 10.85 -6.53
C THR A 133 -5.34 11.71 -7.29
N CYS A 134 -4.53 11.06 -8.12
CA CYS A 134 -3.72 11.72 -9.14
C CYS A 134 -4.51 11.73 -10.44
N SER A 135 -4.70 12.90 -11.02
CA SER A 135 -5.28 13.09 -12.34
C SER A 135 -4.22 13.71 -13.25
N LEU A 136 -3.96 13.09 -14.38
CA LEU A 136 -3.02 13.55 -15.40
C LEU A 136 -3.76 13.67 -16.72
N SER A 137 -3.65 14.81 -17.38
CA SER A 137 -4.19 15.03 -18.72
C SER A 137 -3.12 15.63 -19.63
N HIS A 138 -3.23 15.36 -20.92
CA HIS A 138 -2.38 15.86 -22.00
C HIS A 138 -3.17 15.88 -23.30
N SER A 139 -2.62 16.43 -24.37
CA SER A 139 -3.30 16.55 -25.67
C SER A 139 -3.87 15.22 -26.23
N GLY A 140 -3.25 14.08 -25.90
CA GLY A 140 -3.68 12.75 -26.36
C GLY A 140 -4.69 12.05 -25.45
N GLY A 141 -5.05 12.61 -24.28
CA GLY A 141 -6.01 11.99 -23.38
C GLY A 141 -5.82 12.35 -21.91
N SER A 142 -6.61 11.71 -21.07
CA SER A 142 -6.54 11.91 -19.61
C SER A 142 -6.77 10.61 -18.87
N GLY A 143 -6.27 10.55 -17.65
CA GLY A 143 -6.49 9.42 -16.77
C GLY A 143 -6.31 9.80 -15.31
N LYS A 144 -6.69 8.87 -14.43
CA LYS A 144 -6.54 9.05 -12.99
C LYS A 144 -6.22 7.74 -12.29
N VAL A 145 -5.49 7.83 -11.18
CA VAL A 145 -5.21 6.71 -10.30
C VAL A 145 -5.50 7.08 -8.86
N ASN A 146 -6.08 6.14 -8.11
CA ASN A 146 -6.33 6.29 -6.68
C ASN A 146 -5.26 5.55 -5.89
N ILE A 147 -4.79 6.19 -4.81
CA ILE A 147 -3.75 5.68 -3.91
C ILE A 147 -4.28 5.88 -2.49
N ILE A 148 -4.28 4.82 -1.68
CA ILE A 148 -4.67 4.91 -0.27
C ILE A 148 -3.38 4.91 0.55
N LEU A 149 -2.94 6.10 0.93
CA LEU A 149 -1.76 6.27 1.76
C LEU A 149 -2.06 5.85 3.20
N ARG A 150 -1.27 4.94 3.73
CA ARG A 150 -1.27 4.56 5.14
C ARG A 150 0.02 5.06 5.79
N THR A 151 -0.03 5.39 7.06
CA THR A 151 1.11 5.93 7.79
C THR A 151 1.45 5.07 8.99
N ALA A 152 2.73 4.78 9.17
CA ALA A 152 3.25 4.05 10.32
C ALA A 152 4.57 4.70 10.78
N ALA A 153 4.96 4.50 12.02
CA ALA A 153 6.33 4.75 12.43
C ALA A 153 7.01 3.39 12.61
N PHE A 154 8.20 3.24 12.07
CA PHE A 154 9.00 2.03 12.21
C PHE A 154 10.49 2.32 12.05
N THR A 155 11.29 1.63 12.86
CA THR A 155 12.76 1.65 12.81
C THR A 155 13.28 0.24 13.00
N ALA A 156 14.42 -0.08 12.39
CA ALA A 156 15.15 -1.30 12.70
C ALA A 156 15.54 -1.29 14.19
N PRO A 157 15.51 -2.41 14.89
CA PRO A 157 16.10 -2.53 16.19
C PRO A 157 17.63 -2.49 16.11
N THR A 158 18.26 -2.02 17.16
CA THR A 158 19.68 -2.23 17.45
C THR A 158 19.81 -3.35 18.48
N PHE A 159 20.85 -4.16 18.38
CA PHE A 159 21.08 -5.26 19.31
C PHE A 159 22.29 -4.98 20.19
N THR A 160 22.18 -5.37 21.45
CA THR A 160 23.29 -5.39 22.41
C THR A 160 23.27 -6.73 23.15
N LEU A 161 24.47 -7.28 23.39
CA LEU A 161 24.67 -8.51 24.12
C LEU A 161 25.44 -8.24 25.38
N SER A 162 24.92 -8.68 26.54
CA SER A 162 25.60 -8.57 27.83
C SER A 162 25.20 -9.73 28.74
N ASN A 163 26.19 -10.42 29.29
CA ASN A 163 25.97 -11.54 30.22
C ASN A 163 24.98 -12.61 29.71
N GLY A 164 25.06 -12.96 28.45
CA GLY A 164 24.15 -13.94 27.83
C GLY A 164 22.72 -13.45 27.62
N VAL A 165 22.47 -12.13 27.75
CA VAL A 165 21.19 -11.49 27.45
C VAL A 165 21.31 -10.67 26.18
N LEU A 166 20.53 -11.04 25.17
CA LEU A 166 20.41 -10.31 23.92
C LEU A 166 19.26 -9.31 24.06
N THR A 167 19.56 -8.03 23.87
CA THR A 167 18.57 -6.94 23.95
C THR A 167 18.38 -6.31 22.58
N ALA A 168 17.15 -6.26 22.10
CA ALA A 168 16.71 -5.52 20.90
C ALA A 168 16.03 -4.22 21.34
N GLU A 169 16.51 -3.09 20.82
CA GLU A 169 15.90 -1.78 21.07
C GLU A 169 15.51 -1.09 19.75
N ALA A 170 14.23 -0.69 19.64
CA ALA A 170 13.74 0.08 18.51
C ALA A 170 12.98 1.33 19.00
N SER A 171 13.41 2.50 18.54
CA SER A 171 13.01 3.79 19.12
C SER A 171 11.64 4.30 18.68
N ARG A 172 11.11 3.83 17.54
CA ARG A 172 9.92 4.44 16.91
C ARG A 172 9.05 3.39 16.25
N TRP A 173 7.90 3.09 16.90
CA TRP A 173 6.90 2.19 16.36
C TRP A 173 5.48 2.77 16.52
N PHE A 174 4.67 2.68 15.47
CA PHE A 174 3.25 3.04 15.45
C PHE A 174 2.55 2.31 14.28
N PRO A 175 1.33 1.72 14.49
CA PRO A 175 0.63 1.58 15.76
C PRO A 175 1.39 0.71 16.78
N ARG A 176 0.74 0.38 17.91
CA ARG A 176 1.36 -0.46 18.96
C ARG A 176 1.86 -1.77 18.37
N PRO A 177 3.15 -2.10 18.52
CA PRO A 177 3.72 -3.33 17.99
C PRO A 177 3.55 -4.51 18.95
N ASN A 178 3.69 -5.72 18.39
CA ASN A 178 3.98 -6.95 19.10
C ASN A 178 5.39 -7.42 18.75
N VAL A 179 6.08 -8.07 19.70
CA VAL A 179 7.44 -8.58 19.52
C VAL A 179 7.43 -10.08 19.70
N THR A 180 8.10 -10.80 18.81
CA THR A 180 8.29 -12.25 18.87
C THR A 180 9.75 -12.56 18.60
N TRP A 181 10.34 -13.45 19.38
CA TRP A 181 11.67 -14.01 19.15
C TRP A 181 11.56 -15.40 18.54
N LEU A 182 12.43 -15.70 17.60
CA LEU A 182 12.54 -16.99 16.94
C LEU A 182 13.99 -17.46 16.97
N ASP A 183 14.18 -18.78 16.99
CA ASP A 183 15.48 -19.39 16.70
C ASP A 183 15.68 -19.63 15.20
N ALA A 184 16.80 -20.26 14.83
CA ALA A 184 17.14 -20.56 13.44
C ALA A 184 16.17 -21.56 12.76
N ASP A 185 15.39 -22.31 13.53
CA ASP A 185 14.39 -23.28 13.07
C ASP A 185 12.95 -22.71 13.11
N ASP A 186 12.79 -21.37 13.26
CA ASP A 186 11.51 -20.67 13.40
C ASP A 186 10.69 -21.04 14.65
N ASN A 187 11.30 -21.66 15.67
CA ASN A 187 10.61 -21.90 16.93
C ASN A 187 10.51 -20.61 17.74
N VAL A 188 9.32 -20.39 18.35
CA VAL A 188 9.09 -19.22 19.18
C VAL A 188 9.82 -19.34 20.51
N LEU A 189 10.66 -18.36 20.79
CA LEU A 189 11.41 -18.25 22.04
C LEU A 189 10.72 -17.29 23.01
N GLN A 190 10.86 -17.58 24.32
CA GLN A 190 10.27 -16.76 25.38
C GLN A 190 11.18 -15.57 25.69
N GLY A 191 10.80 -14.40 25.17
CA GLY A 191 11.44 -13.11 25.49
C GLY A 191 10.59 -12.25 26.42
N SER A 192 11.20 -11.21 26.97
CA SER A 192 10.52 -10.17 27.75
C SER A 192 10.51 -8.87 26.97
N THR A 193 9.35 -8.21 26.89
CA THR A 193 9.20 -6.96 26.10
C THR A 193 8.60 -5.85 26.94
N ASP A 194 9.26 -4.71 26.96
CA ASP A 194 8.78 -3.43 27.49
C ASP A 194 8.42 -2.48 26.33
N LEU A 195 7.25 -1.86 26.42
CA LEU A 195 6.74 -0.90 25.44
C LEU A 195 6.46 0.44 26.12
N GLN A 196 7.27 1.44 25.83
CA GLN A 196 7.13 2.80 26.35
C GLN A 196 6.48 3.70 25.31
N GLN A 197 5.32 4.27 25.64
CA GLN A 197 4.59 5.16 24.74
C GLN A 197 4.90 6.63 25.04
N SER A 198 5.30 7.40 24.03
CA SER A 198 5.45 8.84 24.12
C SER A 198 4.09 9.57 24.10
N SER A 199 4.07 10.86 24.45
CA SER A 199 2.89 11.73 24.32
C SER A 199 2.34 11.80 22.90
N ALA A 200 3.21 11.63 21.87
CA ALA A 200 2.81 11.54 20.48
C ALA A 200 2.24 10.17 20.10
N GLY A 201 2.10 9.22 21.05
CA GLY A 201 1.59 7.88 20.79
C GLY A 201 2.55 6.97 20.01
N ILE A 202 3.84 7.32 19.92
CA ILE A 202 4.89 6.50 19.33
C ILE A 202 5.49 5.61 20.41
N PHE A 203 5.71 4.34 20.08
CA PHE A 203 6.26 3.35 20.99
C PHE A 203 7.77 3.22 20.82
N ARG A 204 8.50 3.19 21.94
CA ARG A 204 9.84 2.62 22.06
C ARG A 204 9.68 1.18 22.48
N VAL A 205 10.40 0.29 21.82
CA VAL A 205 10.40 -1.15 22.06
C VAL A 205 11.75 -1.50 22.71
N VAL A 206 11.74 -2.18 23.81
CA VAL A 206 12.91 -2.84 24.40
C VAL A 206 12.52 -4.29 24.67
N SER A 207 13.19 -5.22 24.02
CA SER A 207 12.89 -6.64 24.18
C SER A 207 14.16 -7.42 24.44
N THR A 208 14.10 -8.36 25.39
CA THR A 208 15.24 -9.15 25.85
C THR A 208 14.99 -10.63 25.66
N LEU A 209 16.02 -11.34 25.22
CA LEU A 209 16.09 -12.80 25.16
C LEU A 209 17.22 -13.29 26.07
N GLN A 210 16.91 -14.23 26.95
CA GLN A 210 17.85 -14.80 27.91
C GLN A 210 18.55 -16.04 27.35
N SER A 211 19.74 -16.33 27.85
CA SER A 211 20.46 -17.59 27.58
C SER A 211 20.79 -17.83 26.13
N VAL A 212 21.24 -16.79 25.43
CA VAL A 212 21.70 -16.91 24.03
C VAL A 212 23.09 -17.53 23.95
N ASN A 213 23.35 -18.32 22.90
CA ASN A 213 24.61 -18.99 22.67
C ASN A 213 25.42 -18.31 21.56
N VAL A 214 26.75 -18.42 21.65
CA VAL A 214 27.66 -17.98 20.58
C VAL A 214 27.45 -18.86 19.35
N SER A 215 27.54 -18.24 18.19
CA SER A 215 27.32 -18.83 16.85
C SER A 215 25.87 -19.13 16.49
N ASP A 216 24.90 -18.86 17.37
CA ASP A 216 23.48 -19.00 17.03
C ASP A 216 22.92 -17.72 16.41
N ILE A 217 21.83 -17.87 15.67
CA ILE A 217 21.06 -16.79 15.05
C ILE A 217 19.71 -16.70 15.74
N TYR A 218 19.34 -15.47 16.11
CA TYR A 218 18.06 -15.17 16.75
C TYR A 218 17.34 -14.09 15.97
N THR A 219 16.09 -14.35 15.57
CA THR A 219 15.26 -13.38 14.85
C THR A 219 14.35 -12.65 15.82
N CYS A 220 14.49 -11.32 15.89
CA CYS A 220 13.54 -10.44 16.55
C CYS A 220 12.55 -9.90 15.52
N SER A 221 11.31 -10.35 15.59
CA SER A 221 10.21 -9.86 14.75
C SER A 221 9.37 -8.83 15.48
N ILE A 222 9.37 -7.58 15.00
CA ILE A 222 8.51 -6.50 15.53
C ILE A 222 7.39 -6.24 14.53
N LYS A 223 6.15 -6.49 14.93
CA LYS A 223 4.98 -6.52 14.04
C LYS A 223 3.90 -5.55 14.45
N THR A 224 3.41 -4.78 13.49
CA THR A 224 2.13 -4.05 13.57
C THR A 224 1.16 -4.59 12.52
N GLU A 225 -0.04 -4.03 12.44
CA GLU A 225 -0.98 -4.33 11.35
C GLU A 225 -0.47 -3.89 9.96
N LEU A 226 0.44 -2.91 9.89
CA LEU A 226 0.92 -2.32 8.64
C LEU A 226 2.32 -2.76 8.25
N VAL A 227 3.19 -3.02 9.22
CA VAL A 227 4.63 -3.25 9.02
C VAL A 227 5.10 -4.38 9.91
N VAL A 228 5.96 -5.22 9.35
CA VAL A 228 6.75 -6.20 10.12
C VAL A 228 8.22 -5.94 9.86
N SER A 229 9.04 -5.83 10.90
CA SER A 229 10.49 -5.94 10.77
C SER A 229 10.91 -7.36 11.13
N HIS A 230 11.77 -7.93 10.33
CA HIS A 230 12.48 -9.17 10.60
C HIS A 230 13.94 -8.80 10.79
N SER A 231 14.47 -9.04 11.97
CA SER A 231 15.83 -8.62 12.34
C SER A 231 16.59 -9.80 12.91
N ASP A 232 17.53 -10.30 12.12
CA ASP A 232 18.38 -11.41 12.47
C ASP A 232 19.61 -10.89 13.21
N ALA A 233 19.85 -11.45 14.38
CA ALA A 233 20.99 -11.18 15.23
C ALA A 233 21.86 -12.41 15.33
N THR A 234 23.05 -12.40 14.75
CA THR A 234 24.03 -13.48 14.87
C THR A 234 24.99 -13.15 16.01
N VAL A 235 25.03 -13.99 17.03
CA VAL A 235 25.93 -13.86 18.18
C VAL A 235 27.32 -14.34 17.76
N THR A 236 28.27 -13.41 17.60
CA THR A 236 29.63 -13.73 17.12
C THR A 236 30.61 -14.03 18.23
N THR A 237 30.44 -13.35 19.38
CA THR A 237 31.21 -13.58 20.61
C THR A 237 30.33 -13.37 21.83
N ASP A 238 30.84 -13.54 23.02
CA ASP A 238 30.11 -13.30 24.29
C ASP A 238 29.65 -11.83 24.48
N SER A 239 30.14 -10.92 23.65
CA SER A 239 29.84 -9.47 23.74
C SER A 239 29.51 -8.80 22.41
N ASP A 240 29.57 -9.53 21.29
CA ASP A 240 29.42 -8.94 19.95
C ASP A 240 28.34 -9.65 19.13
N VAL A 241 27.58 -8.85 18.38
CA VAL A 241 26.43 -9.28 17.57
C VAL A 241 26.47 -8.57 16.23
N THR A 242 26.36 -9.35 15.14
CA THR A 242 26.06 -8.81 13.81
C THR A 242 24.55 -8.88 13.55
N MET A 243 24.03 -7.94 12.76
CA MET A 243 22.57 -7.87 12.51
C MET A 243 22.26 -7.56 11.05
N GLU A 244 21.14 -8.13 10.58
CA GLU A 244 20.51 -7.78 9.32
C GLU A 244 19.02 -7.54 9.57
N THR A 245 18.44 -6.51 8.93
CA THR A 245 17.02 -6.18 9.08
C THR A 245 16.38 -5.91 7.73
N TYR A 246 15.22 -6.53 7.49
CA TYR A 246 14.35 -6.17 6.39
C TYR A 246 12.92 -5.91 6.87
N PHE A 247 12.18 -5.12 6.08
CA PHE A 247 10.79 -4.77 6.38
C PHE A 247 9.85 -5.36 5.35
N THR A 248 8.74 -5.91 5.83
CA THR A 248 7.60 -6.29 5.00
C THR A 248 6.39 -5.42 5.32
N PHE A 249 5.60 -5.11 4.29
CA PHE A 249 4.43 -4.25 4.43
C PHE A 249 3.18 -5.06 4.15
N ASN A 250 2.27 -5.10 5.11
CA ASN A 250 1.02 -5.81 4.93
C ASN A 250 0.18 -5.07 3.89
N ALA A 251 -0.11 -5.71 2.77
CA ALA A 251 -1.18 -5.27 1.90
C ALA A 251 -2.47 -5.27 2.74
N ALA A 252 -3.29 -4.20 2.67
CA ALA A 252 -4.63 -4.31 3.16
C ALA A 252 -5.24 -5.52 2.44
N SER A 253 -5.76 -6.51 3.18
CA SER A 253 -6.53 -7.58 2.55
C SER A 253 -7.52 -6.89 1.63
N PRO A 254 -7.58 -7.21 0.32
CA PRO A 254 -8.68 -6.73 -0.47
C PRO A 254 -9.90 -7.18 0.33
N LEU A 255 -10.73 -6.23 0.73
CA LEU A 255 -12.08 -6.55 1.17
C LEU A 255 -12.63 -7.35 0.00
N ILE A 256 -12.63 -8.67 0.13
CA ILE A 256 -13.34 -9.56 -0.79
C ILE A 256 -14.74 -9.04 -0.68
N ALA A 257 -15.15 -8.30 -1.71
CA ALA A 257 -16.45 -7.67 -1.74
C ALA A 257 -17.44 -8.78 -1.38
N PRO A 258 -18.38 -8.57 -0.45
CA PRO A 258 -19.27 -9.62 0.05
C PRO A 258 -20.05 -10.31 -1.08
N TYR A 259 -20.04 -9.75 -2.28
CA TYR A 259 -20.62 -10.29 -3.50
C TYR A 259 -20.03 -11.64 -3.96
N LEU A 260 -18.76 -11.97 -3.68
CA LEU A 260 -18.22 -13.29 -4.05
C LEU A 260 -18.74 -14.40 -3.14
N ARG A 261 -19.08 -14.09 -1.89
CA ARG A 261 -19.74 -15.07 -1.00
C ARG A 261 -21.19 -15.37 -1.42
N ILE A 262 -21.89 -14.38 -1.97
CA ILE A 262 -23.27 -14.57 -2.47
C ILE A 262 -23.27 -15.45 -3.71
N MET A 263 -22.32 -15.31 -4.62
CA MET A 263 -22.23 -16.14 -5.82
C MET A 263 -21.90 -17.61 -5.50
N CYS A 264 -21.05 -17.89 -4.53
CA CYS A 264 -20.77 -19.27 -4.09
C CYS A 264 -21.98 -19.94 -3.42
N VAL A 265 -22.80 -19.19 -2.69
CA VAL A 265 -24.02 -19.74 -2.05
C VAL A 265 -25.09 -20.08 -3.10
N PHE A 266 -25.26 -19.29 -4.15
CA PHE A 266 -26.19 -19.60 -5.24
C PHE A 266 -25.76 -20.79 -6.08
N TYR A 267 -24.46 -21.06 -6.23
CA TYR A 267 -23.98 -22.24 -6.97
C TYR A 267 -24.19 -23.56 -6.22
N VAL A 268 -24.24 -23.53 -4.89
CA VAL A 268 -24.49 -24.74 -4.05
C VAL A 268 -25.97 -25.08 -3.96
N TYR A 269 -26.87 -24.14 -4.25
CA TYR A 269 -28.33 -24.40 -4.27
C TYR A 269 -28.89 -24.75 -5.65
N LEU A 270 -28.06 -24.75 -6.71
CA LEU A 270 -28.45 -25.07 -8.08
C LEU A 270 -27.82 -26.38 -8.60
N LEU A 271 -27.08 -27.13 -7.78
CA LEU A 271 -26.61 -28.50 -7.98
C LEU A 271 -27.35 -29.44 -7.02
#